data_61c228dff03e60a872a4f62593c8d7c6
#
_entry.id   61c228dff03e60a872a4f62593c8d7c6
#
_cell.length_a   1.000
_cell.length_b   1.000
_cell.length_c   1.000
_cell.angle_alpha   90.00
_cell.angle_beta   90.00
_cell.angle_gamma   90.00
#
_symmetry.space_group_name_H-M   'P 1'
#
loop_
_entity.id
_entity.type
_entity.pdbx_description
1 polymer ?
#
loop_
_entity_poly.entity_id
_entity_poly.type
_entity_poly.pdbx_seq_one_letter_code
_entity_poly.pdbx_strand_id
1 'polypeptide(L)'
;MKRLQDIADQVGVSRTTVSNVLHGNTKKVSKEMIRKISEILNQEGYVPNTSSRELTRKGSCIIGLVLGYSCIHGIPSLRDTFVAEFLSGVEETAHRNGYYVMLINGQDKNTDQVAEIASRWNVDGLVVLGLDEKKYKELRRQLNKYMVLIDTYPEAEYHYVNVGTDDFGGGAMIAKYLLDNGYTQAIFAAECDTGADHYRWKGFQHQMRSAGIDCGEERHIL
;
A
#
# COMPACT_ATOMS: atom_id res chain seq x y z
N MET A 1 30.58 3.36 -15.00
CA MET A 1 30.19 2.18 -14.22
C MET A 1 30.52 0.95 -15.03
N LYS A 2 31.41 0.05 -14.54
CA LYS A 2 31.79 -1.16 -15.28
C LYS A 2 30.60 -2.14 -15.41
N ARG A 3 30.53 -2.86 -16.51
CA ARG A 3 29.52 -3.90 -16.74
C ARG A 3 30.02 -5.23 -16.13
N LEU A 4 29.10 -6.16 -15.83
CA LEU A 4 29.46 -7.50 -15.36
C LEU A 4 30.44 -8.23 -16.29
N GLN A 5 30.37 -7.94 -17.61
CA GLN A 5 31.31 -8.51 -18.58
C GLN A 5 32.72 -8.00 -18.35
N ASP A 6 32.89 -6.70 -18.09
CA ASP A 6 34.22 -6.07 -17.85
C ASP A 6 34.91 -6.68 -16.62
N ILE A 7 34.09 -6.98 -15.58
CA ILE A 7 34.56 -7.66 -14.34
C ILE A 7 34.89 -9.14 -14.63
N ALA A 8 34.10 -9.81 -15.43
CA ALA A 8 34.35 -11.19 -15.82
C ALA A 8 35.64 -11.34 -16.61
N ASP A 9 35.88 -10.42 -17.55
CA ASP A 9 37.10 -10.38 -18.36
C ASP A 9 38.35 -10.07 -17.50
N GLN A 10 38.21 -9.17 -16.50
CA GLN A 10 39.28 -8.82 -15.55
C GLN A 10 39.68 -9.99 -14.64
N VAL A 11 38.74 -10.87 -14.31
CA VAL A 11 38.99 -12.05 -13.43
C VAL A 11 39.32 -13.31 -14.24
N GLY A 12 39.04 -13.31 -15.55
CA GLY A 12 39.27 -14.46 -16.43
C GLY A 12 38.19 -15.55 -16.25
N VAL A 13 36.95 -15.16 -16.00
CA VAL A 13 35.81 -16.07 -15.85
C VAL A 13 34.63 -15.68 -16.74
N SER A 14 33.63 -16.52 -16.84
CA SER A 14 32.42 -16.17 -17.58
C SER A 14 31.58 -15.12 -16.83
N ARG A 15 30.83 -14.29 -17.56
CA ARG A 15 29.83 -13.38 -16.99
C ARG A 15 28.86 -14.12 -16.05
N THR A 16 28.48 -15.36 -16.40
CA THR A 16 27.62 -16.20 -15.60
C THR A 16 28.26 -16.54 -14.26
N THR A 17 29.58 -16.77 -14.21
CA THR A 17 30.30 -17.06 -12.96
C THR A 17 30.28 -15.83 -12.03
N VAL A 18 30.53 -14.63 -12.55
CA VAL A 18 30.44 -13.38 -11.77
C VAL A 18 29.01 -13.17 -11.27
N SER A 19 28.01 -13.37 -12.12
CA SER A 19 26.58 -13.28 -11.77
C SER A 19 26.21 -14.29 -10.66
N ASN A 20 26.70 -15.52 -10.74
CA ASN A 20 26.45 -16.54 -9.72
C ASN A 20 27.05 -16.16 -8.36
N VAL A 21 28.26 -15.62 -8.33
CA VAL A 21 28.88 -15.13 -7.09
C VAL A 21 28.07 -13.97 -6.50
N LEU A 22 27.67 -13.01 -7.34
CA LEU A 22 26.87 -11.84 -6.97
C LEU A 22 25.53 -12.25 -6.33
N HIS A 23 24.93 -13.33 -6.81
CA HIS A 23 23.64 -13.85 -6.32
C HIS A 23 23.74 -14.96 -5.29
N GLY A 24 24.94 -15.26 -4.78
CA GLY A 24 25.15 -16.30 -3.76
C GLY A 24 25.09 -17.73 -4.27
N ASN A 25 24.98 -17.96 -5.58
CA ASN A 25 24.97 -19.29 -6.20
C ASN A 25 26.39 -19.84 -6.37
N THR A 26 27.08 -20.05 -5.25
CA THR A 26 28.55 -20.31 -5.23
C THR A 26 28.94 -21.78 -5.25
N LYS A 27 27.97 -22.73 -5.30
CA LYS A 27 28.22 -24.17 -5.19
C LYS A 27 29.27 -24.73 -6.18
N LYS A 28 29.45 -24.09 -7.32
CA LYS A 28 30.41 -24.50 -8.40
C LYS A 28 31.56 -23.52 -8.57
N VAL A 29 31.82 -22.63 -7.62
CA VAL A 29 32.89 -21.63 -7.69
C VAL A 29 33.83 -21.82 -6.49
N SER A 30 35.15 -21.78 -6.74
CA SER A 30 36.11 -21.90 -5.65
C SER A 30 36.07 -20.75 -4.68
N LYS A 31 36.38 -20.98 -3.41
CA LYS A 31 36.41 -19.94 -2.36
C LYS A 31 37.32 -18.77 -2.71
N GLU A 32 38.45 -19.06 -3.32
CA GLU A 32 39.41 -18.04 -3.78
C GLU A 32 38.80 -17.15 -4.88
N MET A 33 38.12 -17.77 -5.85
CA MET A 33 37.46 -17.05 -6.94
C MET A 33 36.29 -16.18 -6.41
N ILE A 34 35.53 -16.70 -5.46
CA ILE A 34 34.45 -15.94 -4.80
C ILE A 34 35.04 -14.69 -4.15
N ARG A 35 36.13 -14.82 -3.37
CA ARG A 35 36.77 -13.70 -2.72
C ARG A 35 37.26 -12.67 -3.74
N LYS A 36 37.96 -13.09 -4.78
CA LYS A 36 38.51 -12.21 -5.83
C LYS A 36 37.40 -11.44 -6.56
N ILE A 37 36.33 -12.13 -6.93
CA ILE A 37 35.19 -11.47 -7.58
C ILE A 37 34.54 -10.45 -6.63
N SER A 38 34.33 -10.81 -5.34
CA SER A 38 33.70 -9.92 -4.36
C SER A 38 34.56 -8.67 -4.08
N GLU A 39 35.87 -8.83 -3.99
CA GLU A 39 36.81 -7.69 -3.83
C GLU A 39 36.69 -6.71 -4.99
N ILE A 40 36.68 -7.21 -6.23
CA ILE A 40 36.60 -6.34 -7.42
C ILE A 40 35.22 -5.69 -7.50
N LEU A 41 34.13 -6.42 -7.22
CA LEU A 41 32.79 -5.83 -7.18
C LEU A 41 32.69 -4.69 -6.18
N ASN A 42 33.30 -4.83 -4.99
CA ASN A 42 33.32 -3.80 -3.96
C ASN A 42 34.20 -2.61 -4.38
N GLN A 43 35.40 -2.85 -4.93
CA GLN A 43 36.31 -1.80 -5.38
C GLN A 43 35.72 -0.96 -6.50
N GLU A 44 35.00 -1.58 -7.42
CA GLU A 44 34.33 -0.90 -8.54
C GLU A 44 33.00 -0.26 -8.18
N GLY A 45 32.57 -0.39 -6.92
CA GLY A 45 31.25 0.09 -6.47
C GLY A 45 30.10 -0.49 -7.28
N TYR A 46 30.22 -1.75 -7.72
CA TYR A 46 29.23 -2.37 -8.58
C TYR A 46 27.94 -2.62 -7.80
N VAL A 47 26.92 -1.84 -8.12
CA VAL A 47 25.55 -2.06 -7.61
C VAL A 47 24.82 -2.96 -8.59
N PRO A 48 24.35 -4.14 -8.17
CA PRO A 48 23.54 -5.00 -9.03
C PRO A 48 22.34 -4.25 -9.57
N ASN A 49 22.18 -4.24 -10.88
CA ASN A 49 20.96 -3.69 -11.48
C ASN A 49 19.78 -4.57 -11.04
N THR A 50 18.73 -3.94 -10.50
CA THR A 50 17.49 -4.64 -10.05
C THR A 50 16.89 -5.51 -11.15
N SER A 51 17.02 -5.12 -12.42
CA SER A 51 16.60 -5.92 -13.58
C SER A 51 17.28 -7.32 -13.67
N SER A 52 18.46 -7.50 -13.08
CA SER A 52 19.10 -8.82 -13.03
C SER A 52 18.63 -9.69 -11.85
N ARG A 53 18.05 -9.08 -10.80
CA ARG A 53 17.40 -9.78 -9.71
C ARG A 53 16.01 -10.29 -10.09
N GLU A 54 15.32 -9.60 -10.99
CA GLU A 54 14.00 -10.00 -11.51
C GLU A 54 14.02 -11.34 -12.25
N LEU A 55 15.15 -11.70 -12.89
CA LEU A 55 15.33 -12.99 -13.59
C LEU A 55 15.46 -14.19 -12.64
N THR A 56 15.79 -13.97 -11.37
CA THR A 56 15.99 -15.04 -10.36
C THR A 56 14.98 -15.01 -9.22
N ARG A 57 14.40 -13.85 -8.90
CA ARG A 57 13.27 -13.70 -7.99
C ARG A 57 12.02 -13.36 -8.81
N LYS A 58 10.91 -14.05 -8.54
CA LYS A 58 9.61 -13.76 -9.15
C LYS A 58 9.03 -12.46 -8.55
N GLY A 59 9.53 -11.27 -8.94
CA GLY A 59 8.96 -9.99 -8.52
C GLY A 59 9.98 -8.85 -8.46
N SER A 60 9.48 -7.62 -8.42
CA SER A 60 10.28 -6.38 -8.33
C SER A 60 10.71 -6.03 -6.91
N CYS A 61 10.11 -6.66 -5.92
CA CYS A 61 10.16 -6.27 -4.50
C CYS A 61 9.66 -4.84 -4.26
N ILE A 62 8.74 -4.35 -5.06
CA ILE A 62 8.12 -3.03 -4.91
C ILE A 62 6.65 -3.21 -4.59
N ILE A 63 6.20 -2.57 -3.52
CA ILE A 63 4.78 -2.38 -3.19
C ILE A 63 4.39 -0.97 -3.60
N GLY A 64 3.36 -0.84 -4.44
CA GLY A 64 2.79 0.46 -4.77
C GLY A 64 1.82 0.90 -3.67
N LEU A 65 2.03 2.08 -3.09
CA LEU A 65 1.08 2.72 -2.18
C LEU A 65 0.33 3.79 -2.94
N VAL A 66 -0.96 3.58 -3.17
CA VAL A 66 -1.84 4.50 -3.90
C VAL A 66 -2.58 5.37 -2.89
N LEU A 67 -2.40 6.70 -3.00
CA LEU A 67 -3.19 7.67 -2.25
C LEU A 67 -4.25 8.27 -3.18
N GLY A 68 -5.52 8.04 -2.87
CA GLY A 68 -6.67 8.47 -3.68
C GLY A 68 -7.08 9.93 -3.46
N TYR A 69 -6.50 10.60 -2.48
CA TYR A 69 -6.76 12.02 -2.16
C TYR A 69 -5.46 12.80 -1.92
N SER A 70 -5.43 14.08 -2.31
CA SER A 70 -4.26 14.96 -2.10
C SER A 70 -4.35 15.77 -0.82
N CYS A 71 -5.56 16.03 -0.36
CA CYS A 71 -5.85 16.77 0.87
C CYS A 71 -6.85 16.01 1.72
N ILE A 72 -6.66 16.08 3.03
CA ILE A 72 -7.63 15.66 4.05
C ILE A 72 -7.87 16.90 4.91
N HIS A 73 -9.12 17.34 5.01
CA HIS A 73 -9.49 18.56 5.76
C HIS A 73 -8.65 19.81 5.38
N GLY A 74 -8.32 19.97 4.10
CA GLY A 74 -7.49 21.07 3.61
C GLY A 74 -5.99 20.94 3.90
N ILE A 75 -5.56 19.85 4.51
CA ILE A 75 -4.15 19.52 4.77
C ILE A 75 -3.65 18.59 3.65
N PRO A 76 -2.50 18.87 3.02
CA PRO A 76 -1.91 17.92 2.08
C PRO A 76 -1.77 16.53 2.71
N SER A 77 -2.24 15.48 2.02
CA SER A 77 -2.40 14.13 2.58
C SER A 77 -1.13 13.59 3.28
N LEU A 78 0.06 13.90 2.76
CA LEU A 78 1.33 13.50 3.38
C LEU A 78 1.67 14.26 4.67
N ARG A 79 0.94 15.32 5.01
CA ARG A 79 1.07 16.06 6.27
C ARG A 79 0.00 15.68 7.28
N ASP A 80 -1.00 14.95 6.84
CA ASP A 80 -2.02 14.40 7.72
C ASP A 80 -1.40 13.32 8.62
N THR A 81 -1.67 13.38 9.92
CA THR A 81 -1.06 12.49 10.90
C THR A 81 -1.44 11.03 10.70
N PHE A 82 -2.70 10.76 10.32
CA PHE A 82 -3.15 9.40 10.03
C PHE A 82 -2.41 8.82 8.82
N VAL A 83 -2.30 9.60 7.73
CA VAL A 83 -1.58 9.15 6.52
C VAL A 83 -0.10 8.96 6.80
N ALA A 84 0.52 9.85 7.58
CA ALA A 84 1.93 9.75 7.94
C ALA A 84 2.24 8.50 8.78
N GLU A 85 1.44 8.22 9.80
CA GLU A 85 1.56 7.00 10.62
C GLU A 85 1.31 5.73 9.80
N PHE A 86 0.26 5.74 8.98
CA PHE A 86 -0.05 4.65 8.07
C PHE A 86 1.10 4.37 7.10
N LEU A 87 1.63 5.40 6.42
CA LEU A 87 2.76 5.28 5.51
C LEU A 87 4.00 4.73 6.22
N SER A 88 4.27 5.20 7.43
CA SER A 88 5.39 4.73 8.27
C SER A 88 5.27 3.23 8.57
N GLY A 89 4.09 2.77 8.97
CA GLY A 89 3.82 1.35 9.26
C GLY A 89 3.96 0.45 8.02
N VAL A 90 3.48 0.93 6.88
CA VAL A 90 3.62 0.20 5.60
C VAL A 90 5.08 0.12 5.18
N GLU A 91 5.84 1.23 5.26
CA GLU A 91 7.25 1.29 4.89
C GLU A 91 8.10 0.37 5.77
N GLU A 92 7.96 0.48 7.09
CA GLU A 92 8.70 -0.34 8.04
C GLU A 92 8.44 -1.85 7.81
N THR A 93 7.17 -2.21 7.57
CA THR A 93 6.79 -3.61 7.32
C THR A 93 7.32 -4.10 5.97
N ALA A 94 7.24 -3.29 4.93
CA ALA A 94 7.80 -3.60 3.62
C ALA A 94 9.32 -3.78 3.71
N HIS A 95 10.01 -2.84 4.34
CA HIS A 95 11.47 -2.88 4.52
C HIS A 95 11.92 -4.14 5.26
N ARG A 96 11.29 -4.49 6.38
CA ARG A 96 11.59 -5.73 7.14
C ARG A 96 11.44 -7.01 6.31
N ASN A 97 10.56 -6.98 5.31
CA ASN A 97 10.32 -8.12 4.40
C ASN A 97 11.11 -8.02 3.09
N GLY A 98 12.02 -7.06 2.95
CA GLY A 98 12.87 -6.89 1.76
C GLY A 98 12.15 -6.28 0.56
N TYR A 99 11.09 -5.53 0.82
CA TYR A 99 10.35 -4.74 -0.17
C TYR A 99 10.66 -3.24 -0.04
N TYR A 100 10.41 -2.52 -1.11
CA TYR A 100 10.43 -1.05 -1.16
C TYR A 100 9.01 -0.54 -1.39
N VAL A 101 8.71 0.64 -0.88
CA VAL A 101 7.41 1.29 -1.11
C VAL A 101 7.56 2.35 -2.19
N MET A 102 6.72 2.29 -3.21
CA MET A 102 6.58 3.31 -4.24
C MET A 102 5.27 4.06 -4.03
N LEU A 103 5.36 5.33 -3.67
CA LEU A 103 4.20 6.19 -3.49
C LEU A 103 3.63 6.59 -4.86
N ILE A 104 2.34 6.34 -5.08
CA ILE A 104 1.59 6.69 -6.28
C ILE A 104 0.47 7.65 -5.88
N ASN A 105 0.59 8.91 -6.28
CA ASN A 105 -0.52 9.85 -6.14
C ASN A 105 -1.63 9.48 -7.13
N GLY A 106 -2.80 9.08 -6.63
CA GLY A 106 -3.95 8.64 -7.42
C GLY A 106 -5.04 9.69 -7.60
N GLN A 107 -4.94 10.85 -6.92
CA GLN A 107 -6.03 11.83 -6.89
C GLN A 107 -6.30 12.47 -8.25
N ASP A 108 -5.27 13.05 -8.85
CA ASP A 108 -5.38 13.75 -10.14
C ASP A 108 -5.21 12.79 -11.33
N LYS A 109 -5.07 11.50 -11.06
CA LYS A 109 -4.90 10.45 -12.05
C LYS A 109 -6.20 9.67 -12.19
N ASN A 110 -6.55 9.37 -13.43
CA ASN A 110 -7.50 8.30 -13.66
C ASN A 110 -6.86 6.94 -13.30
N THR A 111 -7.67 5.92 -13.15
CA THR A 111 -7.22 4.57 -12.82
C THR A 111 -6.24 4.01 -13.85
N ASP A 112 -6.35 4.43 -15.13
CA ASP A 112 -5.46 4.04 -16.21
C ASP A 112 -4.01 4.46 -15.94
N GLN A 113 -3.81 5.70 -15.48
CA GLN A 113 -2.47 6.21 -15.14
C GLN A 113 -1.85 5.50 -13.93
N VAL A 114 -2.67 5.16 -12.93
CA VAL A 114 -2.21 4.35 -11.79
C VAL A 114 -1.81 2.97 -12.26
N ALA A 115 -2.63 2.34 -13.11
CA ALA A 115 -2.36 1.02 -13.68
C ALA A 115 -1.10 1.03 -14.58
N GLU A 116 -0.92 2.08 -15.38
CA GLU A 116 0.28 2.26 -16.21
C GLU A 116 1.55 2.35 -15.35
N ILE A 117 1.55 3.18 -14.30
CA ILE A 117 2.69 3.32 -13.38
C ILE A 117 2.98 1.97 -12.71
N ALA A 118 1.97 1.32 -12.15
CA ALA A 118 2.11 0.04 -11.47
C ALA A 118 2.66 -1.06 -12.41
N SER A 119 2.22 -1.06 -13.67
CA SER A 119 2.70 -2.00 -14.69
C SER A 119 4.12 -1.68 -15.15
N ARG A 120 4.42 -0.40 -15.41
CA ARG A 120 5.74 0.06 -15.86
C ARG A 120 6.84 -0.28 -14.86
N TRP A 121 6.57 -0.12 -13.57
CA TRP A 121 7.50 -0.45 -12.50
C TRP A 121 7.35 -1.88 -12.00
N ASN A 122 6.49 -2.66 -12.63
CA ASN A 122 6.20 -4.06 -12.30
C ASN A 122 5.99 -4.29 -10.80
N VAL A 123 5.25 -3.41 -10.11
CA VAL A 123 5.00 -3.56 -8.66
C VAL A 123 4.38 -4.93 -8.36
N ASP A 124 4.74 -5.54 -7.24
CA ASP A 124 4.28 -6.88 -6.87
C ASP A 124 2.85 -6.87 -6.30
N GLY A 125 2.47 -5.76 -5.69
CA GLY A 125 1.13 -5.53 -5.15
C GLY A 125 0.87 -4.07 -4.86
N LEU A 126 -0.38 -3.76 -4.52
CA LEU A 126 -0.82 -2.41 -4.19
C LEU A 126 -1.45 -2.37 -2.80
N VAL A 127 -1.14 -1.33 -2.06
CA VAL A 127 -1.91 -0.87 -0.90
C VAL A 127 -2.61 0.40 -1.30
N VAL A 128 -3.92 0.47 -1.10
CA VAL A 128 -4.78 1.52 -1.68
C VAL A 128 -5.55 2.20 -0.57
N LEU A 129 -5.31 3.50 -0.39
CA LEU A 129 -5.98 4.35 0.57
C LEU A 129 -6.74 5.47 -0.15
N GLY A 130 -8.03 5.63 0.15
CA GLY A 130 -8.84 6.75 -0.33
C GLY A 130 -9.31 6.64 -1.78
N LEU A 131 -9.41 5.44 -2.34
CA LEU A 131 -10.16 5.23 -3.57
C LEU A 131 -11.60 4.81 -3.26
N ASP A 132 -12.55 5.40 -3.99
CA ASP A 132 -13.93 4.93 -3.98
C ASP A 132 -14.08 3.56 -4.66
N GLU A 133 -15.22 2.91 -4.43
CA GLU A 133 -15.51 1.59 -4.96
C GLU A 133 -15.44 1.53 -6.48
N LYS A 134 -15.90 2.57 -7.18
CA LYS A 134 -15.90 2.62 -8.66
C LYS A 134 -14.47 2.59 -9.19
N LYS A 135 -13.61 3.45 -8.66
CA LYS A 135 -12.18 3.52 -9.03
C LYS A 135 -11.45 2.22 -8.68
N TYR A 136 -11.78 1.61 -7.53
CA TYR A 136 -11.24 0.30 -7.19
C TYR A 136 -11.62 -0.76 -8.22
N LYS A 137 -12.90 -0.86 -8.59
CA LYS A 137 -13.38 -1.82 -9.61
C LYS A 137 -12.67 -1.60 -10.96
N GLU A 138 -12.50 -0.36 -11.38
CA GLU A 138 -11.78 -0.01 -12.60
C GLU A 138 -10.31 -0.46 -12.54
N LEU A 139 -9.61 -0.11 -11.47
CA LEU A 139 -8.21 -0.47 -11.26
C LEU A 139 -8.02 -2.00 -11.21
N ARG A 140 -8.94 -2.71 -10.54
CA ARG A 140 -8.92 -4.17 -10.43
C ARG A 140 -9.08 -4.87 -11.77
N ARG A 141 -9.87 -4.31 -12.70
CA ARG A 141 -10.02 -4.85 -14.06
C ARG A 141 -8.76 -4.70 -14.89
N GLN A 142 -7.99 -3.65 -14.67
CA GLN A 142 -6.78 -3.33 -15.42
C GLN A 142 -5.54 -4.05 -14.91
N LEU A 143 -5.50 -4.36 -13.61
CA LEU A 143 -4.34 -4.94 -12.96
C LEU A 143 -4.67 -6.30 -12.35
N ASN A 144 -3.97 -7.33 -12.81
CA ASN A 144 -3.98 -8.65 -12.18
C ASN A 144 -2.89 -8.71 -11.07
N LYS A 145 -3.02 -7.83 -10.06
CA LYS A 145 -2.10 -7.74 -8.92
C LYS A 145 -2.86 -7.90 -7.63
N TYR A 146 -2.17 -8.30 -6.56
CA TYR A 146 -2.75 -8.28 -5.22
C TYR A 146 -3.02 -6.83 -4.80
N MET A 147 -4.18 -6.58 -4.23
CA MET A 147 -4.56 -5.26 -3.72
C MET A 147 -5.13 -5.41 -2.30
N VAL A 148 -4.65 -4.56 -1.41
CA VAL A 148 -5.18 -4.37 -0.06
C VAL A 148 -5.77 -2.97 0.01
N LEU A 149 -7.04 -2.88 0.40
CA LEU A 149 -7.75 -1.62 0.59
C LEU A 149 -7.63 -1.17 2.04
N ILE A 150 -7.61 0.13 2.24
CA ILE A 150 -7.60 0.72 3.57
C ILE A 150 -8.87 1.57 3.71
N ASP A 151 -9.65 1.29 4.75
CA ASP A 151 -10.90 1.98 5.10
C ASP A 151 -11.86 2.15 3.90
N THR A 152 -11.84 1.17 2.98
CA THR A 152 -12.73 1.14 1.82
C THR A 152 -13.59 -0.11 1.90
N TYR A 153 -14.89 0.05 1.90
CA TYR A 153 -15.87 -1.04 2.10
C TYR A 153 -16.69 -1.25 0.83
N PRO A 154 -16.12 -1.88 -0.22
CA PRO A 154 -16.86 -2.17 -1.44
C PRO A 154 -17.91 -3.25 -1.20
N GLU A 155 -19.01 -3.21 -1.95
CA GLU A 155 -20.05 -4.24 -1.90
C GLU A 155 -19.53 -5.64 -2.21
N ALA A 156 -20.16 -6.67 -1.63
CA ALA A 156 -19.65 -8.03 -1.45
C ALA A 156 -19.39 -8.88 -2.72
N GLU A 157 -19.57 -8.35 -3.92
CA GLU A 157 -19.39 -9.13 -5.17
C GLU A 157 -17.93 -9.47 -5.53
N TYR A 158 -16.95 -8.89 -4.85
CA TYR A 158 -15.53 -9.05 -5.20
C TYR A 158 -14.73 -9.55 -4.00
N HIS A 159 -13.87 -10.54 -4.22
CA HIS A 159 -12.87 -10.93 -3.25
C HIS A 159 -11.83 -9.80 -3.09
N TYR A 160 -11.90 -9.09 -2.00
CA TYR A 160 -10.95 -8.04 -1.63
C TYR A 160 -10.42 -8.27 -0.21
N VAL A 161 -9.28 -7.71 0.08
CA VAL A 161 -8.75 -7.60 1.43
C VAL A 161 -8.87 -6.13 1.83
N ASN A 162 -9.62 -5.85 2.87
CA ASN A 162 -9.72 -4.52 3.48
C ASN A 162 -9.11 -4.56 4.88
N VAL A 163 -8.34 -3.55 5.20
CA VAL A 163 -7.83 -3.30 6.55
C VAL A 163 -8.41 -1.98 7.01
N GLY A 164 -9.10 -1.99 8.12
CA GLY A 164 -9.77 -0.82 8.65
C GLY A 164 -10.11 -0.99 10.12
N THR A 165 -10.64 0.07 10.72
CA THR A 165 -11.17 0.05 12.08
C THR A 165 -12.60 -0.50 12.10
N ASP A 166 -13.11 -0.86 13.28
CA ASP A 166 -14.54 -1.15 13.46
C ASP A 166 -15.33 0.16 13.52
N ASP A 167 -15.55 0.75 12.34
CA ASP A 167 -16.20 2.04 12.21
C ASP A 167 -17.66 2.00 12.66
N PHE A 168 -18.37 0.89 12.39
CA PHE A 168 -19.74 0.70 12.88
C PHE A 168 -19.76 0.63 14.41
N GLY A 169 -18.91 -0.18 15.02
CA GLY A 169 -18.79 -0.26 16.47
C GLY A 169 -18.37 1.06 17.09
N GLY A 170 -17.46 1.81 16.47
CA GLY A 170 -17.04 3.14 16.88
C GLY A 170 -18.21 4.13 16.91
N GLY A 171 -19.01 4.18 15.85
CA GLY A 171 -20.24 4.99 15.80
C GLY A 171 -21.25 4.60 16.87
N ALA A 172 -21.47 3.30 17.06
CA ALA A 172 -22.37 2.80 18.11
C ALA A 172 -21.88 3.13 19.51
N MET A 173 -20.56 3.06 19.77
CA MET A 173 -19.96 3.43 21.07
C MET A 173 -20.19 4.89 21.41
N ILE A 174 -20.02 5.80 20.46
CA ILE A 174 -20.26 7.23 20.68
C ILE A 174 -21.74 7.50 20.98
N ALA A 175 -22.65 6.91 20.20
CA ALA A 175 -24.09 7.04 20.47
C ALA A 175 -24.45 6.50 21.86
N LYS A 176 -23.92 5.33 22.23
CA LYS A 176 -24.11 4.77 23.58
C LYS A 176 -23.61 5.72 24.67
N TYR A 177 -22.40 6.27 24.52
CA TYR A 177 -21.86 7.22 25.48
C TYR A 177 -22.77 8.44 25.66
N LEU A 178 -23.30 9.00 24.57
CA LEU A 178 -24.22 10.13 24.63
C LEU A 178 -25.51 9.77 25.36
N LEU A 179 -26.10 8.62 25.06
CA LEU A 179 -27.31 8.12 25.70
C LEU A 179 -27.13 7.87 27.20
N ASP A 180 -26.00 7.24 27.58
CA ASP A 180 -25.65 6.97 28.99
C ASP A 180 -25.51 8.28 29.79
N ASN A 181 -25.19 9.40 29.14
CA ASN A 181 -25.12 10.73 29.72
C ASN A 181 -26.39 11.59 29.53
N GLY A 182 -27.48 11.00 29.05
CA GLY A 182 -28.78 11.64 28.92
C GLY A 182 -28.97 12.49 27.66
N TYR A 183 -28.04 12.44 26.71
CA TYR A 183 -28.15 13.16 25.44
C TYR A 183 -28.96 12.36 24.40
N THR A 184 -30.18 12.79 24.14
CA THR A 184 -31.08 12.13 23.17
C THR A 184 -31.23 12.88 21.86
N GLN A 185 -30.73 14.12 21.80
CA GLN A 185 -30.79 14.98 20.61
C GLN A 185 -29.36 15.27 20.11
N ALA A 186 -28.74 14.25 19.57
CA ALA A 186 -27.40 14.38 19.00
C ALA A 186 -27.47 14.42 17.46
N ILE A 187 -26.51 15.11 16.88
CA ILE A 187 -26.28 15.24 15.44
C ILE A 187 -24.97 14.58 15.12
N PHE A 188 -24.90 13.84 14.03
CA PHE A 188 -23.67 13.26 13.49
C PHE A 188 -23.21 14.13 12.31
N ALA A 189 -21.99 14.65 12.39
CA ALA A 189 -21.37 15.42 11.31
C ALA A 189 -20.21 14.62 10.72
N ALA A 190 -20.16 14.54 9.40
CA ALA A 190 -19.13 13.84 8.66
C ALA A 190 -18.71 14.63 7.41
N GLU A 191 -17.57 14.29 6.82
CA GLU A 191 -17.11 14.92 5.58
C GLU A 191 -17.82 14.31 4.35
N CYS A 192 -18.19 13.03 4.42
CA CYS A 192 -18.84 12.33 3.32
C CYS A 192 -19.76 11.22 3.83
N ASP A 193 -20.63 10.72 2.96
CA ASP A 193 -21.49 9.54 3.22
C ASP A 193 -20.95 8.29 2.51
N THR A 194 -19.65 8.06 2.61
CA THR A 194 -19.00 6.87 2.03
C THR A 194 -17.92 6.32 2.97
N GLY A 195 -17.52 5.07 2.74
CA GLY A 195 -16.42 4.46 3.49
C GLY A 195 -16.63 4.47 5.01
N ALA A 196 -15.61 4.85 5.76
CA ALA A 196 -15.59 4.86 7.22
C ALA A 196 -16.70 5.72 7.82
N ASP A 197 -16.93 6.92 7.29
CA ASP A 197 -17.94 7.86 7.82
C ASP A 197 -19.35 7.31 7.68
N HIS A 198 -19.65 6.65 6.55
CA HIS A 198 -20.93 5.98 6.36
C HIS A 198 -21.16 4.88 7.41
N TYR A 199 -20.15 4.04 7.68
CA TYR A 199 -20.30 2.97 8.67
C TYR A 199 -20.38 3.51 10.09
N ARG A 200 -19.65 4.57 10.43
CA ARG A 200 -19.78 5.29 11.71
C ARG A 200 -21.18 5.84 11.91
N TRP A 201 -21.74 6.49 10.87
CA TRP A 201 -23.12 6.94 10.87
C TRP A 201 -24.11 5.81 11.09
N LYS A 202 -23.97 4.70 10.36
CA LYS A 202 -24.85 3.53 10.52
C LYS A 202 -24.78 2.93 11.93
N GLY A 203 -23.60 2.86 12.52
CA GLY A 203 -23.43 2.41 13.91
C GLY A 203 -24.10 3.36 14.91
N PHE A 204 -23.90 4.66 14.72
CA PHE A 204 -24.54 5.70 15.53
C PHE A 204 -26.06 5.62 15.44
N GLN A 205 -26.62 5.59 14.23
CA GLN A 205 -28.06 5.47 13.96
C GLN A 205 -28.65 4.20 14.57
N HIS A 206 -27.96 3.07 14.40
CA HIS A 206 -28.39 1.79 14.97
C HIS A 206 -28.52 1.87 16.49
N GLN A 207 -27.53 2.41 17.18
CA GLN A 207 -27.52 2.51 18.65
C GLN A 207 -28.61 3.45 19.17
N MET A 208 -28.80 4.61 18.50
CA MET A 208 -29.86 5.56 18.85
C MET A 208 -31.24 4.90 18.72
N ARG A 209 -31.53 4.25 17.59
CA ARG A 209 -32.80 3.55 17.35
C ARG A 209 -33.02 2.39 18.30
N SER A 210 -31.99 1.65 18.66
CA SER A 210 -32.06 0.55 19.65
C SER A 210 -32.48 1.04 21.04
N ALA A 211 -32.19 2.30 21.36
CA ALA A 211 -32.64 2.96 22.58
C ALA A 211 -34.00 3.65 22.45
N GLY A 212 -34.73 3.45 21.35
CA GLY A 212 -36.04 4.06 21.08
C GLY A 212 -35.98 5.53 20.67
N ILE A 213 -34.81 6.04 20.31
CA ILE A 213 -34.63 7.41 19.83
C ILE A 213 -34.71 7.41 18.30
N ASP A 214 -35.63 8.22 17.75
CA ASP A 214 -35.69 8.43 16.32
C ASP A 214 -34.42 9.12 15.82
N CYS A 215 -33.78 8.54 14.82
CA CYS A 215 -32.52 8.99 14.25
C CYS A 215 -32.60 8.82 12.73
N GLY A 216 -33.21 9.78 12.08
CA GLY A 216 -33.31 9.87 10.62
C GLY A 216 -32.14 10.61 10.00
N GLU A 217 -32.15 10.74 8.67
CA GLU A 217 -31.07 11.37 7.90
C GLU A 217 -30.93 12.88 8.21
N GLU A 218 -31.97 13.53 8.78
CA GLU A 218 -31.92 14.92 9.24
C GLU A 218 -30.90 15.15 10.39
N ARG A 219 -30.44 14.06 11.02
CA ARG A 219 -29.39 14.09 12.04
C ARG A 219 -28.00 13.80 11.50
N HIS A 220 -27.87 13.57 10.19
CA HIS A 220 -26.62 13.37 9.49
C HIS A 220 -26.28 14.62 8.68
N ILE A 221 -25.22 15.33 9.04
CA ILE A 221 -24.76 16.55 8.37
C ILE A 221 -23.45 16.22 7.62
N LEU A 222 -23.42 16.57 6.33
CA LEU A 222 -22.28 16.44 5.45
C LEU A 222 -21.63 17.79 5.15
#